data_256b05d397ad33995fcf306e76044960
#
_entry.id   256b05d397ad33995fcf306e76044960
#
_cell.length_a   1.000
_cell.length_b   1.000
_cell.length_c   1.000
_cell.angle_alpha   90.00
_cell.angle_beta   90.00
_cell.angle_gamma   90.00
#
_symmetry.space_group_name_H-M   'P 1'
#
loop_
_entity.id
_entity.type
_entity.pdbx_description
1 polymer ?
#
loop_
_entity_poly.entity_id
_entity_poly.type
_entity_poly.pdbx_seq_one_letter_code
_entity_poly.pdbx_strand_id
1 'polypeptide(L)' 'MSENIETRKKLKGIASITQFDVLLDQSTLSDLDKEILRLHYLKEKDFRYIGDTLGFAEVTIKKRHLKALSKIQSLF' A
#
# COMPACT_ATOMS: atom_id res chain seq x y z
N MET A 1 -0.11 10.07 -13.40
CA MET A 1 1.23 9.82 -13.15
C MET A 1 1.77 10.44 -11.86
N SER A 2 1.62 11.71 -11.70
CA SER A 2 2.12 12.39 -10.52
C SER A 2 1.36 12.02 -9.25
N GLU A 3 0.08 11.70 -9.35
CA GLU A 3 -0.75 11.42 -8.20
C GLU A 3 -0.20 10.25 -7.38
N ASN A 4 0.15 9.15 -8.07
CA ASN A 4 0.66 7.98 -7.37
C ASN A 4 2.02 8.24 -6.74
N ILE A 5 2.83 9.08 -7.36
CA ILE A 5 4.13 9.45 -6.81
C ILE A 5 3.95 10.24 -5.52
N GLU A 6 3.02 11.19 -5.51
CA GLU A 6 2.72 11.98 -4.31
C GLU A 6 2.24 11.09 -3.17
N THR A 7 1.29 10.20 -3.47
CA THR A 7 0.74 9.30 -2.47
C THR A 7 1.82 8.39 -1.90
N ARG A 8 2.70 7.86 -2.76
CA ARG A 8 3.81 7.03 -2.31
C ARG A 8 4.73 7.78 -1.36
N LYS A 9 5.07 9.01 -1.68
CA LYS A 9 5.94 9.82 -0.84
C LYS A 9 5.32 10.05 0.53
N LYS A 10 4.03 10.32 0.57
CA LYS A 10 3.33 10.54 1.83
C LYS A 10 3.30 9.28 2.69
N LEU A 11 3.06 8.13 2.07
CA LEU A 11 3.07 6.87 2.79
C LEU A 11 4.45 6.55 3.34
N LYS A 12 5.49 6.79 2.56
CA LYS A 12 6.86 6.54 3.01
C LYS A 12 7.26 7.46 4.16
N GLY A 13 6.64 8.62 4.26
CA GLY A 13 6.92 9.57 5.34
C GLY A 13 6.25 9.23 6.65
N ILE A 14 5.32 8.27 6.68
CA ILE A 14 4.64 7.87 7.90
C ILE A 14 5.51 6.85 8.62
N ALA A 15 6.12 7.27 9.74
CA ALA A 15 7.02 6.40 10.50
C ALA A 15 6.30 5.54 11.53
N SER A 16 5.13 5.99 11.98
CA SER A 16 4.38 5.29 13.02
C SER A 16 3.50 4.21 12.42
N ILE A 17 3.64 2.98 12.90
CA ILE A 17 2.79 1.86 12.47
C ILE A 17 1.34 2.15 12.81
N THR A 18 1.08 2.71 13.99
CA THR A 18 -0.27 3.04 14.42
C THR A 18 -0.92 4.07 13.48
N GLN A 19 -0.17 5.11 13.13
CA GLN A 19 -0.70 6.13 12.20
C GLN A 19 -0.97 5.56 10.82
N PHE A 20 -0.09 4.67 10.37
CA PHE A 20 -0.27 4.02 9.08
C PHE A 20 -1.54 3.18 9.08
N ASP A 21 -1.76 2.39 10.13
CA ASP A 21 -2.96 1.55 10.25
C ASP A 21 -4.22 2.40 10.33
N VAL A 22 -4.20 3.50 11.08
CA VAL A 22 -5.35 4.41 11.15
C VAL A 22 -5.69 4.95 9.76
N LEU A 23 -4.67 5.35 9.01
CA LEU A 23 -4.89 5.84 7.64
C LEU A 23 -5.55 4.76 6.77
N LEU A 24 -5.03 3.53 6.82
CA LEU A 24 -5.59 2.44 6.02
C LEU A 24 -7.03 2.13 6.43
N ASP A 25 -7.34 2.21 7.73
CA ASP A 25 -8.69 1.93 8.23
C ASP A 25 -9.70 3.00 7.81
N GLN A 26 -9.24 4.20 7.49
CA GLN A 26 -10.11 5.27 6.99
C GLN A 26 -10.48 5.08 5.52
N SER A 27 -9.85 4.13 4.85
CA SER A 27 -10.07 3.87 3.43
C SER A 27 -11.03 2.69 3.26
N THR A 28 -11.44 2.46 2.00
CA THR A 28 -12.29 1.32 1.67
C THR A 28 -11.49 0.12 1.19
N LEU A 29 -10.21 0.03 1.59
CA LEU A 29 -9.33 -1.05 1.16
C LEU A 29 -9.75 -2.37 1.79
N SER A 30 -9.59 -3.46 1.02
CA SER A 30 -9.74 -4.80 1.55
C SER A 30 -8.57 -5.12 2.48
N ASP A 31 -8.74 -6.16 3.30
CA ASP A 31 -7.65 -6.59 4.19
C ASP A 31 -6.41 -6.99 3.41
N LEU A 32 -6.59 -7.61 2.25
CA LEU A 32 -5.47 -7.98 1.38
C LEU A 32 -4.70 -6.74 0.91
N ASP A 33 -5.41 -5.73 0.45
CA ASP A 33 -4.76 -4.51 -0.03
C ASP A 33 -4.06 -3.77 1.10
N LYS A 34 -4.65 -3.77 2.30
CA LYS A 34 -3.99 -3.18 3.47
C LYS A 34 -2.68 -3.90 3.77
N GLU A 35 -2.68 -5.23 3.70
CA GLU A 35 -1.48 -6.00 3.97
C GLU A 35 -0.39 -5.74 2.93
N ILE A 36 -0.78 -5.59 1.67
CA ILE A 36 0.18 -5.24 0.61
C ILE A 36 0.86 -3.92 0.94
N LEU A 37 0.09 -2.92 1.36
CA LEU A 37 0.66 -1.62 1.70
C LEU A 37 1.56 -1.70 2.93
N ARG A 38 1.16 -2.46 3.95
CA ARG A 38 1.99 -2.63 5.14
C ARG A 38 3.33 -3.28 4.80
N LEU A 39 3.29 -4.35 4.02
CA LEU A 39 4.53 -5.05 3.65
C LEU A 39 5.44 -4.17 2.81
N HIS A 40 4.87 -3.40 1.90
CA HIS A 40 5.68 -2.59 1.00
C HIS A 40 6.23 -1.34 1.69
N TYR A 41 5.42 -0.63 2.45
CA TYR A 41 5.80 0.67 3.00
C TYR A 41 6.35 0.62 4.41
N LEU A 42 5.88 -0.29 5.25
CA LEU A 42 6.38 -0.40 6.61
C LEU A 42 7.53 -1.39 6.74
N LYS A 43 7.46 -2.49 5.99
CA LYS A 43 8.48 -3.54 6.06
C LYS A 43 9.45 -3.51 4.88
N GLU A 44 9.26 -2.60 3.95
CA GLU A 44 10.14 -2.33 2.82
C GLU A 44 10.37 -3.57 1.94
N LYS A 45 9.32 -4.38 1.75
CA LYS A 45 9.39 -5.56 0.89
C LYS A 45 9.00 -5.20 -0.54
N ASP A 46 9.64 -5.87 -1.50
CA ASP A 46 9.30 -5.64 -2.90
C ASP A 46 8.05 -6.44 -3.29
N PHE A 47 7.53 -6.16 -4.49
CA PHE A 47 6.28 -6.77 -4.92
C PHE A 47 6.41 -8.26 -5.18
N ARG A 48 7.59 -8.72 -5.55
CA ARG A 48 7.82 -10.14 -5.75
C ARG A 48 7.72 -10.89 -4.43
N TYR A 49 8.37 -10.37 -3.41
CA TYR A 49 8.30 -10.94 -2.06
C TYR A 49 6.86 -10.98 -1.56
N ILE A 50 6.14 -9.88 -1.75
CA ILE A 50 4.75 -9.78 -1.30
C ILE A 50 3.89 -10.81 -2.02
N GLY A 51 4.06 -10.95 -3.34
CA GLY A 51 3.33 -11.94 -4.10
C GLY A 51 3.62 -13.35 -3.63
N ASP A 52 4.90 -13.67 -3.40
CA ASP A 52 5.30 -14.99 -2.91
C ASP A 52 4.70 -15.26 -1.53
N THR A 53 4.68 -14.25 -0.67
CA THR A 53 4.16 -14.38 0.70
C THR A 53 2.65 -14.58 0.73
N LEU A 54 1.93 -13.83 -0.11
CA LEU A 54 0.46 -13.82 -0.08
C LEU A 54 -0.17 -14.77 -1.10
N GLY A 55 0.65 -15.41 -1.95
CA GLY A 55 0.14 -16.38 -2.91
C GLY A 55 -0.39 -15.76 -4.19
N PHE A 56 0.19 -14.66 -4.65
CA PHE A 56 -0.22 -13.97 -5.87
C PHE A 56 0.97 -13.72 -6.78
N ALA A 57 0.69 -13.60 -8.07
CA ALA A 57 1.71 -13.20 -9.03
C ALA A 57 2.14 -11.76 -8.76
N GLU A 58 3.41 -11.46 -9.05
CA GLU A 58 3.95 -10.12 -8.85
C GLU A 58 3.13 -9.05 -9.59
N VAL A 59 2.71 -9.35 -10.82
CA VAL A 59 1.93 -8.40 -11.61
C VAL A 59 0.59 -8.10 -10.96
N THR A 60 -0.01 -9.09 -10.31
CA THR A 60 -1.27 -8.90 -9.59
C THR A 60 -1.07 -7.98 -8.40
N ILE A 61 0.01 -8.16 -7.66
CA ILE A 61 0.33 -7.31 -6.52
C ILE A 61 0.56 -5.87 -6.97
N LYS A 62 1.27 -5.67 -8.07
CA LYS A 62 1.51 -4.33 -8.60
C LYS A 62 0.19 -3.64 -8.97
N LYS A 63 -0.73 -4.35 -9.61
CA LYS A 63 -2.03 -3.79 -9.97
C LYS A 63 -2.84 -3.42 -8.74
N ARG A 64 -2.85 -4.29 -7.73
CA ARG A 64 -3.56 -4.01 -6.48
C ARG A 64 -2.95 -2.82 -5.75
N HIS A 65 -1.63 -2.70 -5.78
CA HIS A 65 -0.94 -1.58 -5.19
C HIS A 65 -1.38 -0.25 -5.82
N LEU A 66 -1.43 -0.19 -7.14
CA LEU A 66 -1.86 1.04 -7.82
C LEU A 66 -3.31 1.38 -7.51
N LYS A 67 -4.19 0.39 -7.48
CA LYS A 67 -5.59 0.61 -7.13
C LYS A 67 -5.73 1.10 -5.69
N ALA A 68 -4.96 0.52 -4.78
CA ALA A 68 -4.98 0.93 -3.39
C ALA A 68 -4.52 2.38 -3.23
N LEU A 69 -3.45 2.76 -3.94
CA LEU A 69 -2.98 4.15 -3.91
C LEU A 69 -4.06 5.11 -4.40
N SER A 70 -4.78 4.74 -5.45
CA SER A 70 -5.87 5.58 -5.97
C SER A 70 -6.96 5.78 -4.94
N LYS A 71 -7.25 4.75 -4.16
CA LYS A 71 -8.32 4.85 -3.15
C LYS A 71 -7.91 5.73 -1.96
N ILE A 72 -6.65 5.70 -1.56
CA ILE A 72 -6.23 6.44 -0.38
C ILE A 72 -5.72 7.84 -0.67
N GLN A 73 -5.48 8.18 -1.94
CA GLN A 73 -4.95 9.51 -2.26
C GLN A 73 -5.91 10.61 -1.82
N SER A 74 -7.20 10.34 -1.79
CA SER A 74 -8.20 11.33 -1.38
C SER A 74 -8.13 11.63 0.12
N LEU A 75 -7.41 10.84 0.89
CA LEU A 75 -7.25 11.06 2.33
C LEU A 75 -6.13 12.05 2.65
N PHE A 76 -5.35 12.44 1.67
CA PHE A 76 -4.25 13.38 1.87
C PHE A 76 -4.59 14.79 1.43
#